data_0edee81a3671bb2bc7a1cd34e1469826
#
_entry.id   0edee81a3671bb2bc7a1cd34e1469826
#
_cell.length_a   1.000
_cell.length_b   1.000
_cell.length_c   1.000
_cell.angle_alpha   90.00
_cell.angle_beta   90.00
_cell.angle_gamma   90.00
#
_symmetry.space_group_name_H-M   'P 1'
#
loop_
_entity.id
_entity.type
_entity.pdbx_description
1 polymer ?
#
loop_
_entity_poly.entity_id
_entity_poly.type
_entity_poly.pdbx_seq_one_letter_code
_entity_poly.pdbx_strand_id
1 'polypeptide(L)'
;STRKESSAASDVYKRQADEPLCWVRKQDSGGAYIKTYLKNENILIYDEKYIHAWPLHPYDNLVEIIKERKWDKLSIGLEMDSHYFTAYCFEKIKKGLPNAKLKDSERLVNWVRVVKSNAEIQLMKSAALISQKGMQKAIDVINPGVRQCDAVGEIQKALFYGTPELGGEYSSIATLLPTGKGTSASHLTATQDRFVEGEATIIELSGTYQRYHCPMARTVLLGRPDQNKIDTMHKTNEALQAGIEAAKPGRTANDVAQAFWKILDRYGIEKTSRTGYSIGIGYPPD
;
A
#
# COMPACT_ATOMS: atom_id res chain seq x y z
N SER A 1 -14.22 1.40 22.00
CA SER A 1 -13.23 0.35 21.75
C SER A 1 -12.00 0.91 21.05
N THR A 2 -12.14 1.75 20.04
CA THR A 2 -11.03 2.39 19.29
C THR A 2 -10.07 3.21 20.18
N ARG A 3 -10.56 3.87 21.24
CA ARG A 3 -9.69 4.57 22.21
C ARG A 3 -8.85 3.62 23.06
N LYS A 4 -9.32 2.41 23.34
CA LYS A 4 -8.56 1.39 24.08
C LYS A 4 -7.47 0.76 23.20
N GLU A 5 -7.73 0.55 21.93
CA GLU A 5 -6.77 -0.02 20.98
C GLU A 5 -5.66 0.98 20.64
N SER A 6 -5.99 2.25 20.39
CA SER A 6 -5.00 3.31 20.22
C SER A 6 -4.19 3.57 21.49
N SER A 7 -4.79 3.45 22.68
CA SER A 7 -4.07 3.54 23.95
C SER A 7 -3.19 2.32 24.18
N ALA A 8 -3.64 1.12 23.81
CA ALA A 8 -2.85 -0.10 23.91
C ALA A 8 -1.63 -0.08 22.98
N ALA A 9 -1.79 0.40 21.74
CA ALA A 9 -0.68 0.57 20.80
C ALA A 9 0.29 1.67 21.27
N SER A 10 -0.23 2.80 21.76
CA SER A 10 0.58 3.86 22.37
C SER A 10 1.23 3.41 23.69
N ASP A 11 0.59 2.52 24.45
CA ASP A 11 1.14 1.93 25.68
C ASP A 11 2.21 0.87 25.37
N VAL A 12 2.08 0.12 24.29
CA VAL A 12 3.16 -0.78 23.82
C VAL A 12 4.37 0.05 23.39
N TYR A 13 4.16 1.16 22.71
CA TYR A 13 5.22 2.09 22.32
C TYR A 13 5.84 2.81 23.53
N LYS A 14 5.03 3.20 24.52
CA LYS A 14 5.49 3.80 25.77
C LYS A 14 6.18 2.81 26.72
N ARG A 15 5.95 1.51 26.59
CA ARG A 15 6.62 0.47 27.36
C ARG A 15 7.98 0.07 26.79
N GLN A 16 8.30 0.47 25.57
CA GLN A 16 9.66 0.41 25.07
C GLN A 16 10.40 1.62 25.64
N ALA A 17 11.25 1.38 26.63
CA ALA A 17 12.03 2.42 27.30
C ALA A 17 12.99 3.16 26.36
N ASP A 18 13.21 2.61 25.13
CA ASP A 18 14.17 3.09 24.18
C ASP A 18 13.50 3.63 22.89
N GLU A 19 14.09 4.65 22.30
CA GLU A 19 13.69 5.14 20.98
C GLU A 19 13.89 4.05 19.90
N PRO A 20 13.11 4.07 18.81
CA PRO A 20 13.29 3.13 17.69
C PRO A 20 14.71 3.20 17.12
N LEU A 21 15.21 2.06 16.67
CA LEU A 21 16.49 1.96 15.99
C LEU A 21 16.27 1.77 14.49
N CYS A 22 17.03 2.50 13.69
CA CYS A 22 17.09 2.30 12.24
C CYS A 22 18.34 1.49 11.92
N TRP A 23 18.19 0.26 11.48
CA TRP A 23 19.29 -0.58 11.06
C TRP A 23 19.39 -0.54 9.53
N VAL A 24 20.48 -0.03 9.00
CA VAL A 24 20.61 0.36 7.60
C VAL A 24 21.99 0.00 7.03
N ARG A 25 22.02 -0.30 5.74
CA ARG A 25 23.25 -0.52 4.99
C ARG A 25 24.11 0.75 4.98
N LYS A 26 25.44 0.59 5.05
CA LYS A 26 26.40 1.70 5.05
C LYS A 26 26.18 2.68 3.88
N GLN A 27 25.99 2.15 2.68
CA GLN A 27 25.76 2.97 1.48
C GLN A 27 24.49 3.84 1.58
N ASP A 28 23.47 3.36 2.29
CA ASP A 28 22.16 4.02 2.37
C ASP A 28 21.99 4.86 3.65
N SER A 29 22.98 4.85 4.54
CA SER A 29 22.93 5.52 5.85
C SER A 29 22.70 7.04 5.74
N GLY A 30 23.22 7.68 4.69
CA GLY A 30 22.96 9.10 4.42
C GLY A 30 21.48 9.43 4.32
N GLY A 31 20.69 8.55 3.72
CA GLY A 31 19.24 8.69 3.65
C GLY A 31 18.58 8.64 5.04
N ALA A 32 19.03 7.76 5.93
CA ALA A 32 18.53 7.66 7.29
C ALA A 32 18.80 8.95 8.08
N TYR A 33 19.99 9.52 7.99
CA TYR A 33 20.33 10.78 8.67
C TYR A 33 19.51 11.98 8.16
N ILE A 34 19.20 12.03 6.88
CA ILE A 34 18.51 13.18 6.26
C ILE A 34 16.98 13.08 6.39
N LYS A 35 16.43 11.86 6.34
CA LYS A 35 14.99 11.63 6.16
C LYS A 35 14.26 11.12 7.40
N THR A 36 14.97 10.82 8.50
CA THR A 36 14.33 10.38 9.73
C THR A 36 14.48 11.42 10.84
N TYR A 37 13.64 11.31 11.88
CA TYR A 37 13.73 12.11 13.11
C TYR A 37 14.64 11.47 14.16
N LEU A 38 15.21 10.32 13.85
CA LEU A 38 16.02 9.56 14.79
C LEU A 38 17.33 10.29 15.11
N LYS A 39 17.75 10.16 16.36
CA LYS A 39 19.11 10.59 16.74
C LYS A 39 20.16 9.74 16.04
N ASN A 40 21.31 10.31 15.78
CA ASN A 40 22.41 9.63 15.06
C ASN A 40 22.83 8.31 15.75
N GLU A 41 22.80 8.25 17.09
CA GLU A 41 23.09 7.04 17.87
C GLU A 41 22.10 5.90 17.68
N ASN A 42 20.90 6.22 17.18
CA ASN A 42 19.83 5.25 16.89
C ASN A 42 19.85 4.77 15.43
N ILE A 43 20.80 5.25 14.64
CA ILE A 43 21.03 4.78 13.27
C ILE A 43 22.19 3.81 13.29
N LEU A 44 21.88 2.53 13.23
CA LEU A 44 22.82 1.42 13.28
C LEU A 44 23.22 1.02 11.86
N ILE A 45 24.52 1.06 11.57
CA ILE A 45 25.02 0.80 10.22
C ILE A 45 25.69 -0.57 10.16
N TYR A 46 25.27 -1.40 9.18
CA TYR A 46 26.00 -2.62 8.85
C TYR A 46 26.88 -2.46 7.63
N ASP A 47 27.99 -3.19 7.62
CA ASP A 47 29.05 -3.10 6.61
C ASP A 47 28.66 -3.78 5.30
N GLU A 48 29.27 -3.32 4.19
CA GLU A 48 29.14 -3.90 2.85
C GLU A 48 29.58 -5.36 2.76
N LYS A 49 30.42 -5.84 3.67
CA LYS A 49 30.86 -7.25 3.72
C LYS A 49 29.73 -8.25 3.84
N TYR A 50 28.53 -7.81 4.26
CA TYR A 50 27.35 -8.66 4.38
C TYR A 50 26.49 -8.71 3.11
N ILE A 51 26.80 -7.90 2.09
CA ILE A 51 25.99 -7.78 0.87
C ILE A 51 26.50 -8.74 -0.19
N HIS A 52 25.62 -9.61 -0.71
CA HIS A 52 25.93 -10.63 -1.70
C HIS A 52 27.16 -11.52 -1.35
N ALA A 53 27.40 -11.75 -0.08
CA ALA A 53 28.63 -12.33 0.46
C ALA A 53 28.40 -13.68 1.16
N TRP A 54 27.76 -14.63 0.47
CA TRP A 54 27.54 -15.97 1.02
C TRP A 54 28.81 -16.56 1.65
N PRO A 55 28.79 -17.13 2.87
CA PRO A 55 27.59 -17.39 3.72
C PRO A 55 27.20 -16.21 4.65
N LEU A 56 27.87 -15.08 4.58
CA LEU A 56 27.56 -13.89 5.38
C LEU A 56 26.21 -13.32 4.95
N HIS A 57 25.49 -12.72 5.91
CA HIS A 57 24.20 -12.12 5.68
C HIS A 57 24.02 -10.90 6.60
N PRO A 58 23.33 -9.83 6.21
CA PRO A 58 23.08 -8.67 7.08
C PRO A 58 22.51 -9.05 8.46
N TYR A 59 21.65 -10.05 8.52
CA TYR A 59 21.07 -10.54 9.77
C TYR A 59 22.09 -11.18 10.74
N ASP A 60 23.28 -11.55 10.29
CA ASP A 60 24.37 -11.94 11.20
C ASP A 60 24.80 -10.74 12.06
N ASN A 61 24.91 -9.53 11.46
CA ASN A 61 25.17 -8.29 12.19
C ASN A 61 24.00 -7.90 13.10
N LEU A 62 22.73 -8.08 12.66
CA LEU A 62 21.59 -7.82 13.52
C LEU A 62 21.61 -8.70 14.78
N VAL A 63 21.99 -9.96 14.65
CA VAL A 63 22.17 -10.89 15.78
C VAL A 63 23.24 -10.39 16.75
N GLU A 64 24.38 -9.87 16.25
CA GLU A 64 25.43 -9.27 17.07
C GLU A 64 24.87 -8.10 17.88
N ILE A 65 24.17 -7.17 17.24
CA ILE A 65 23.54 -6.01 17.88
C ILE A 65 22.57 -6.45 18.99
N ILE A 66 21.71 -7.44 18.72
CA ILE A 66 20.76 -7.98 19.69
C ILE A 66 21.48 -8.56 20.92
N LYS A 67 22.62 -9.24 20.73
CA LYS A 67 23.45 -9.78 21.81
C LYS A 67 24.13 -8.68 22.62
N GLU A 68 24.72 -7.71 21.97
CA GLU A 68 25.36 -6.54 22.61
C GLU A 68 24.40 -5.78 23.50
N ARG A 69 23.12 -5.66 23.05
CA ARG A 69 22.04 -5.05 23.82
C ARG A 69 21.44 -5.98 24.90
N LYS A 70 21.92 -7.21 25.02
CA LYS A 70 21.42 -8.21 25.97
C LYS A 70 19.93 -8.57 25.77
N TRP A 71 19.48 -8.51 24.51
CA TRP A 71 18.10 -8.89 24.15
C TRP A 71 17.99 -10.36 23.71
N ASP A 72 19.09 -11.06 23.61
CA ASP A 72 19.23 -12.45 23.14
C ASP A 72 18.52 -13.51 24.00
N LYS A 73 17.99 -13.11 25.18
CA LYS A 73 17.18 -13.97 26.08
C LYS A 73 15.73 -13.48 26.21
N LEU A 74 15.36 -12.45 25.49
CA LEU A 74 14.01 -11.87 25.55
C LEU A 74 13.04 -12.56 24.58
N SER A 75 11.77 -12.21 24.71
CA SER A 75 10.76 -12.52 23.70
C SER A 75 10.84 -11.46 22.60
N ILE A 76 11.12 -11.88 21.38
CA ILE A 76 11.30 -11.02 20.22
C ILE A 76 10.18 -11.29 19.22
N GLY A 77 9.41 -10.26 18.89
CA GLY A 77 8.41 -10.29 17.82
C GLY A 77 9.07 -10.06 16.47
N LEU A 78 8.72 -10.89 15.49
CA LEU A 78 9.19 -10.78 14.11
C LEU A 78 8.00 -10.58 13.19
N GLU A 79 8.11 -9.70 12.21
CA GLU A 79 7.07 -9.53 11.18
C GLU A 79 7.19 -10.65 10.13
N MET A 80 6.72 -11.85 10.49
CA MET A 80 6.93 -13.07 9.72
C MET A 80 6.19 -13.08 8.37
N ASP A 81 5.16 -12.25 8.20
CA ASP A 81 4.39 -12.11 6.97
C ASP A 81 4.81 -10.86 6.14
N SER A 82 6.00 -10.34 6.38
CA SER A 82 6.57 -9.24 5.61
C SER A 82 7.28 -9.73 4.34
N HIS A 83 7.06 -9.06 3.21
CA HIS A 83 7.70 -9.39 1.92
C HIS A 83 9.24 -9.36 1.99
N TYR A 84 9.81 -8.52 2.83
CA TYR A 84 11.26 -8.34 2.95
C TYR A 84 11.88 -9.21 4.04
N PHE A 85 11.07 -9.89 4.86
CA PHE A 85 11.53 -10.82 5.88
C PHE A 85 11.48 -12.24 5.33
N THR A 86 12.57 -12.67 4.70
CA THR A 86 12.62 -13.99 4.05
C THR A 86 12.80 -15.13 5.07
N ALA A 87 12.49 -16.37 4.65
CA ALA A 87 12.77 -17.55 5.45
C ALA A 87 14.26 -17.63 5.86
N TYR A 88 15.17 -17.17 5.00
CA TYR A 88 16.58 -17.16 5.32
C TYR A 88 16.93 -16.14 6.43
N CYS A 89 16.27 -14.98 6.45
CA CYS A 89 16.39 -14.02 7.54
C CYS A 89 15.98 -14.66 8.89
N PHE A 90 14.86 -15.37 8.89
CA PHE A 90 14.37 -16.09 10.07
C PHE A 90 15.37 -17.15 10.55
N GLU A 91 15.89 -17.98 9.66
CA GLU A 91 16.88 -19.01 10.02
C GLU A 91 18.17 -18.40 10.59
N LYS A 92 18.64 -17.26 10.07
CA LYS A 92 19.79 -16.54 10.62
C LYS A 92 19.54 -16.05 12.05
N ILE A 93 18.39 -15.45 12.31
CA ILE A 93 18.00 -15.01 13.67
C ILE A 93 17.89 -16.22 14.60
N LYS A 94 17.16 -17.25 14.20
CA LYS A 94 16.92 -18.45 15.01
C LYS A 94 18.23 -19.14 15.39
N LYS A 95 19.14 -19.31 14.43
CA LYS A 95 20.46 -19.89 14.67
C LYS A 95 21.33 -19.00 15.56
N GLY A 96 21.27 -17.69 15.33
CA GLY A 96 22.09 -16.72 16.06
C GLY A 96 21.62 -16.45 17.49
N LEU A 97 20.32 -16.63 17.77
CA LEU A 97 19.69 -16.31 19.06
C LEU A 97 18.99 -17.56 19.67
N PRO A 98 19.73 -18.63 20.00
CA PRO A 98 19.13 -19.90 20.45
C PRO A 98 18.37 -19.79 21.79
N ASN A 99 18.62 -18.74 22.56
CA ASN A 99 18.00 -18.49 23.88
C ASN A 99 16.84 -17.49 23.81
N ALA A 100 16.61 -16.86 22.68
CA ALA A 100 15.50 -15.92 22.50
C ALA A 100 14.19 -16.69 22.27
N LYS A 101 13.08 -16.16 22.78
CA LYS A 101 11.74 -16.64 22.45
C LYS A 101 11.24 -15.88 21.22
N LEU A 102 11.44 -16.43 20.04
CA LEU A 102 10.97 -15.85 18.79
C LEU A 102 9.46 -16.07 18.63
N LYS A 103 8.73 -15.05 18.24
CA LYS A 103 7.28 -15.06 18.02
C LYS A 103 6.94 -14.29 16.76
N ASP A 104 5.82 -14.63 16.11
CA ASP A 104 5.20 -13.74 15.16
C ASP A 104 4.70 -12.48 15.88
N SER A 105 4.93 -11.30 15.30
CA SER A 105 4.40 -10.03 15.79
C SER A 105 2.93 -9.81 15.41
N GLU A 106 2.33 -10.71 14.62
CA GLU A 106 0.93 -10.65 14.21
C GLU A 106 0.55 -9.30 13.55
N ARG A 107 1.47 -8.78 12.73
CA ARG A 107 1.29 -7.48 12.04
C ARG A 107 1.06 -6.29 12.99
N LEU A 108 1.69 -6.29 14.15
CA LEU A 108 1.52 -5.25 15.17
C LEU A 108 1.65 -3.84 14.61
N VAL A 109 2.65 -3.59 13.75
CA VAL A 109 2.89 -2.27 13.14
C VAL A 109 1.73 -1.88 12.21
N ASN A 110 1.21 -2.81 11.42
CA ASN A 110 0.05 -2.55 10.55
C ASN A 110 -1.19 -2.18 11.38
N TRP A 111 -1.44 -2.86 12.50
CA TRP A 111 -2.56 -2.52 13.39
C TRP A 111 -2.44 -1.11 14.00
N VAL A 112 -1.22 -0.66 14.31
CA VAL A 112 -0.98 0.72 14.74
C VAL A 112 -1.29 1.70 13.60
N ARG A 113 -0.88 1.37 12.37
CA ARG A 113 -1.03 2.21 11.17
C ARG A 113 -2.48 2.28 10.65
N VAL A 114 -3.35 1.33 11.01
CA VAL A 114 -4.77 1.33 10.59
C VAL A 114 -5.48 2.62 11.00
N VAL A 115 -5.21 3.12 12.20
CA VAL A 115 -5.81 4.37 12.71
C VAL A 115 -4.87 5.53 12.43
N LYS A 116 -5.26 6.37 11.47
CA LYS A 116 -4.47 7.52 11.02
C LYS A 116 -4.61 8.70 11.98
N SER A 117 -3.50 9.36 12.27
CA SER A 117 -3.49 10.67 12.92
C SER A 117 -4.02 11.76 11.97
N ASN A 118 -4.33 12.93 12.53
CA ASN A 118 -4.76 14.08 11.72
C ASN A 118 -3.69 14.51 10.69
N ALA A 119 -2.40 14.40 11.04
CA ALA A 119 -1.31 14.73 10.13
C ALA A 119 -1.27 13.75 8.95
N GLU A 120 -1.37 12.45 9.20
CA GLU A 120 -1.42 11.41 8.15
C GLU A 120 -2.62 11.61 7.22
N ILE A 121 -3.80 11.95 7.78
CA ILE A 121 -4.99 12.26 6.97
C ILE A 121 -4.74 13.46 6.05
N GLN A 122 -4.01 14.48 6.47
CA GLN A 122 -3.67 15.61 5.58
C GLN A 122 -2.74 15.17 4.44
N LEU A 123 -1.75 14.30 4.72
CA LEU A 123 -0.90 13.74 3.67
C LEU A 123 -1.71 12.90 2.67
N MET A 124 -2.64 12.08 3.15
CA MET A 124 -3.54 11.31 2.30
C MET A 124 -4.47 12.20 1.45
N LYS A 125 -4.95 13.31 1.99
CA LYS A 125 -5.71 14.30 1.22
C LYS A 125 -4.87 14.94 0.11
N SER A 126 -3.61 15.25 0.39
CA SER A 126 -2.67 15.73 -0.63
C SER A 126 -2.45 14.69 -1.73
N ALA A 127 -2.25 13.43 -1.35
CA ALA A 127 -2.16 12.32 -2.29
C ALA A 127 -3.44 12.15 -3.13
N ALA A 128 -4.62 12.39 -2.54
CA ALA A 128 -5.90 12.33 -3.26
C ALA A 128 -6.01 13.39 -4.37
N LEU A 129 -5.53 14.60 -4.13
CA LEU A 129 -5.50 15.66 -5.16
C LEU A 129 -4.59 15.25 -6.34
N ILE A 130 -3.46 14.62 -6.05
CA ILE A 130 -2.56 14.10 -7.08
C ILE A 130 -3.22 12.95 -7.86
N SER A 131 -3.91 12.01 -7.14
CA SER A 131 -4.67 10.93 -7.79
C SER A 131 -5.75 11.48 -8.73
N GLN A 132 -6.45 12.53 -8.31
CA GLN A 132 -7.47 13.18 -9.14
C GLN A 132 -6.86 13.72 -10.44
N LYS A 133 -5.67 14.35 -10.38
CA LYS A 133 -4.96 14.82 -11.58
C LYS A 133 -4.56 13.67 -12.51
N GLY A 134 -4.01 12.59 -11.95
CA GLY A 134 -3.68 11.39 -12.72
C GLY A 134 -4.91 10.75 -13.35
N MET A 135 -6.02 10.63 -12.61
CA MET A 135 -7.26 10.05 -13.13
C MET A 135 -7.90 10.92 -14.20
N GLN A 136 -7.92 12.25 -14.04
CA GLN A 136 -8.40 13.16 -15.09
C GLN A 136 -7.55 12.99 -16.35
N LYS A 137 -6.22 12.96 -16.22
CA LYS A 137 -5.34 12.71 -17.36
C LYS A 137 -5.64 11.38 -18.03
N ALA A 138 -5.90 10.32 -17.24
CA ALA A 138 -6.25 9.01 -17.79
C ALA A 138 -7.53 9.07 -18.64
N ILE A 139 -8.56 9.74 -18.16
CA ILE A 139 -9.81 9.95 -18.91
C ILE A 139 -9.56 10.71 -20.20
N ASP A 140 -8.69 11.72 -20.18
CA ASP A 140 -8.40 12.57 -21.34
C ASP A 140 -7.63 11.81 -22.46
N VAL A 141 -6.73 10.90 -22.09
CA VAL A 141 -5.82 10.26 -23.04
C VAL A 141 -6.22 8.85 -23.49
N ILE A 142 -7.13 8.21 -22.78
CA ILE A 142 -7.64 6.89 -23.14
C ILE A 142 -8.69 7.03 -24.24
N ASN A 143 -8.26 6.93 -25.48
CA ASN A 143 -9.10 7.07 -26.67
C ASN A 143 -8.84 5.94 -27.67
N PRO A 144 -9.83 5.51 -28.47
CA PRO A 144 -9.63 4.52 -29.53
C PRO A 144 -8.45 4.88 -30.43
N GLY A 145 -7.61 3.88 -30.74
CA GLY A 145 -6.42 4.05 -31.56
C GLY A 145 -5.15 4.49 -30.84
N VAL A 146 -5.24 5.05 -29.62
CA VAL A 146 -4.06 5.40 -28.79
C VAL A 146 -3.45 4.10 -28.24
N ARG A 147 -2.12 4.00 -28.19
CA ARG A 147 -1.44 2.87 -27.54
C ARG A 147 -1.55 2.98 -26.02
N GLN A 148 -1.76 1.84 -25.34
CA GLN A 148 -1.90 1.82 -23.89
C GLN A 148 -0.66 2.36 -23.17
N CYS A 149 0.54 2.00 -23.63
CA CYS A 149 1.80 2.47 -23.03
C CYS A 149 1.98 4.00 -23.17
N ASP A 150 1.52 4.61 -24.28
CA ASP A 150 1.58 6.07 -24.45
C ASP A 150 0.65 6.78 -23.46
N ALA A 151 -0.56 6.24 -23.28
CA ALA A 151 -1.50 6.75 -22.28
C ALA A 151 -0.94 6.67 -20.87
N VAL A 152 -0.34 5.53 -20.48
CA VAL A 152 0.28 5.39 -19.15
C VAL A 152 1.45 6.35 -18.98
N GLY A 153 2.24 6.61 -20.03
CA GLY A 153 3.30 7.63 -19.97
C GLY A 153 2.77 9.00 -19.57
N GLU A 154 1.66 9.45 -20.18
CA GLU A 154 1.03 10.73 -19.82
C GLU A 154 0.38 10.71 -18.44
N ILE A 155 -0.22 9.59 -18.01
CA ILE A 155 -0.79 9.42 -16.68
C ILE A 155 0.33 9.51 -15.62
N GLN A 156 1.43 8.80 -15.80
CA GLN A 156 2.58 8.83 -14.89
C GLN A 156 3.17 10.23 -14.79
N LYS A 157 3.33 10.91 -15.92
CA LYS A 157 3.76 12.31 -15.96
C LYS A 157 2.84 13.19 -15.10
N ALA A 158 1.51 13.07 -15.24
CA ALA A 158 0.56 13.85 -14.45
C ALA A 158 0.64 13.53 -12.95
N LEU A 159 0.84 12.25 -12.58
CA LEU A 159 1.03 11.83 -11.19
C LEU A 159 2.30 12.42 -10.57
N PHE A 160 3.41 12.49 -11.31
CA PHE A 160 4.64 13.12 -10.81
C PHE A 160 4.55 14.65 -10.75
N TYR A 161 3.92 15.28 -11.74
CA TYR A 161 3.70 16.73 -11.70
C TYR A 161 2.80 17.15 -10.52
N GLY A 162 1.78 16.33 -10.22
CA GLY A 162 0.84 16.62 -9.15
C GLY A 162 0.02 17.89 -9.40
N THR A 163 0.03 18.79 -8.43
CA THR A 163 -0.57 20.14 -8.53
C THR A 163 0.54 21.21 -8.48
N PRO A 164 0.24 22.48 -8.74
CA PRO A 164 1.25 23.56 -8.60
C PRO A 164 1.92 23.62 -7.23
N GLU A 165 1.21 23.19 -6.17
CA GLU A 165 1.67 23.25 -4.78
C GLU A 165 2.20 21.91 -4.26
N LEU A 166 1.81 20.80 -4.90
CA LEU A 166 2.06 19.44 -4.42
C LEU A 166 2.68 18.59 -5.52
N GLY A 167 4.00 18.45 -5.51
CA GLY A 167 4.69 17.48 -6.37
C GLY A 167 4.38 16.04 -5.95
N GLY A 168 4.16 15.17 -6.93
CA GLY A 168 3.91 13.75 -6.67
C GLY A 168 5.19 12.94 -6.57
N GLU A 169 5.05 11.74 -6.03
CA GLU A 169 6.10 10.72 -5.91
C GLU A 169 5.67 9.44 -6.64
N TYR A 170 6.61 8.51 -6.81
CA TYR A 170 6.25 7.19 -7.35
C TYR A 170 5.35 6.41 -6.38
N SER A 171 4.36 5.74 -6.94
CA SER A 171 3.46 4.85 -6.20
C SER A 171 4.12 3.49 -5.94
N SER A 172 3.65 2.79 -4.92
CA SER A 172 4.08 1.41 -4.61
C SER A 172 3.69 0.41 -5.70
N ILE A 173 2.63 0.70 -6.48
CA ILE A 173 2.22 -0.11 -7.64
C ILE A 173 2.21 0.77 -8.89
N ALA A 174 2.59 0.18 -10.02
CA ALA A 174 2.44 0.83 -11.32
C ALA A 174 0.95 1.07 -11.62
N THR A 175 0.65 2.01 -12.51
CA THR A 175 -0.72 2.19 -13.02
C THR A 175 -1.18 0.90 -13.70
N LEU A 176 -2.26 0.30 -13.20
CA LEU A 176 -2.89 -0.86 -13.79
C LEU A 176 -3.89 -0.42 -14.85
N LEU A 177 -3.89 -1.12 -15.98
CA LEU A 177 -4.68 -0.72 -17.15
C LEU A 177 -5.23 -1.92 -17.93
N PRO A 178 -5.92 -2.88 -17.28
CA PRO A 178 -6.55 -3.97 -18.01
C PRO A 178 -7.60 -3.42 -18.99
N THR A 179 -7.48 -3.81 -20.27
CA THR A 179 -8.28 -3.29 -21.37
C THR A 179 -8.89 -4.44 -22.17
N GLY A 180 -10.11 -4.26 -22.66
CA GLY A 180 -10.83 -5.24 -23.48
C GLY A 180 -10.94 -6.60 -22.76
N LYS A 181 -10.45 -7.67 -23.39
CA LYS A 181 -10.43 -9.01 -22.77
C LYS A 181 -9.62 -9.06 -21.49
N GLY A 182 -8.63 -8.19 -21.33
CA GLY A 182 -7.81 -8.09 -20.14
C GLY A 182 -8.59 -7.67 -18.91
N THR A 183 -9.77 -7.07 -19.05
CA THR A 183 -10.61 -6.66 -17.88
C THR A 183 -11.13 -7.85 -17.07
N SER A 184 -11.05 -9.07 -17.61
CA SER A 184 -11.35 -10.31 -16.87
C SER A 184 -10.24 -10.74 -15.90
N ALA A 185 -9.07 -10.13 -15.98
CA ALA A 185 -7.91 -10.41 -15.14
C ALA A 185 -7.52 -9.14 -14.39
N SER A 186 -7.48 -9.21 -13.06
CA SER A 186 -7.04 -8.10 -12.22
C SER A 186 -5.55 -7.81 -12.41
N HIS A 187 -5.17 -6.56 -12.19
CA HIS A 187 -3.77 -6.12 -12.05
C HIS A 187 -2.90 -6.25 -13.31
N LEU A 188 -3.51 -6.27 -14.50
CA LEU A 188 -2.74 -6.16 -15.73
C LEU A 188 -2.25 -4.73 -15.95
N THR A 189 -1.04 -4.61 -16.46
CA THR A 189 -0.44 -3.33 -16.85
C THR A 189 -0.69 -3.04 -18.33
N ALA A 190 -0.34 -1.83 -18.76
CA ALA A 190 -0.44 -1.43 -20.16
C ALA A 190 0.47 -2.27 -21.07
N THR A 191 0.01 -2.49 -22.29
CA THR A 191 0.74 -3.15 -23.37
C THR A 191 1.02 -2.17 -24.53
N GLN A 192 1.55 -2.68 -25.64
CA GLN A 192 1.68 -1.92 -26.89
C GLN A 192 0.37 -1.86 -27.70
N ASP A 193 -0.66 -2.59 -27.27
CA ASP A 193 -1.93 -2.65 -27.97
C ASP A 193 -2.62 -1.28 -27.94
N ARG A 194 -3.52 -1.08 -28.88
CA ARG A 194 -4.31 0.13 -28.97
C ARG A 194 -5.67 -0.06 -28.30
N PHE A 195 -6.19 1.00 -27.72
CA PHE A 195 -7.57 1.01 -27.27
C PHE A 195 -8.54 0.83 -28.44
N VAL A 196 -9.59 0.06 -28.23
CA VAL A 196 -10.58 -0.29 -29.25
C VAL A 196 -11.95 0.26 -28.84
N GLU A 197 -12.69 0.79 -29.82
CA GLU A 197 -14.06 1.27 -29.61
C GLU A 197 -14.98 0.13 -29.14
N GLY A 198 -15.88 0.41 -28.20
CA GLY A 198 -16.80 -0.57 -27.60
C GLY A 198 -16.19 -1.40 -26.46
N GLU A 199 -14.90 -1.29 -26.21
CA GLU A 199 -14.23 -1.98 -25.12
C GLU A 199 -14.23 -1.17 -23.82
N ALA A 200 -14.05 -1.86 -22.70
CA ALA A 200 -13.83 -1.28 -21.39
C ALA A 200 -12.34 -1.21 -21.05
N THR A 201 -11.94 -0.20 -20.31
CA THR A 201 -10.62 -0.11 -19.69
C THR A 201 -10.81 0.18 -18.22
N ILE A 202 -10.23 -0.65 -17.36
CA ILE A 202 -10.15 -0.40 -15.92
C ILE A 202 -8.87 0.36 -15.65
N ILE A 203 -8.95 1.45 -14.93
CA ILE A 203 -7.82 2.28 -14.53
C ILE A 203 -7.70 2.16 -13.03
N GLU A 204 -6.54 1.72 -12.54
CA GLU A 204 -6.20 1.78 -11.12
C GLU A 204 -4.85 2.47 -10.98
N LEU A 205 -4.83 3.57 -10.25
CA LEU A 205 -3.66 4.41 -10.04
C LEU A 205 -3.65 4.98 -8.63
N SER A 206 -2.51 5.48 -8.18
CA SER A 206 -2.41 6.20 -6.93
C SER A 206 -1.50 7.42 -7.07
N GLY A 207 -2.01 8.57 -6.68
CA GLY A 207 -1.17 9.69 -6.27
C GLY A 207 -0.48 9.34 -4.96
N THR A 208 0.74 9.84 -4.81
CA THR A 208 1.58 9.60 -3.63
C THR A 208 2.19 10.92 -3.19
N TYR A 209 2.09 11.23 -1.90
CA TYR A 209 2.66 12.42 -1.29
C TYR A 209 3.31 12.08 0.04
N GLN A 210 4.60 12.34 0.18
CA GLN A 210 5.40 11.95 1.34
C GLN A 210 5.16 10.49 1.75
N ARG A 211 5.17 9.60 0.76
CA ARG A 211 4.93 8.15 0.84
C ARG A 211 3.50 7.73 1.21
N TYR A 212 2.58 8.65 1.51
CA TYR A 212 1.16 8.32 1.69
C TYR A 212 0.45 8.21 0.35
N HIS A 213 -0.38 7.17 0.20
CA HIS A 213 -1.11 6.86 -1.01
C HIS A 213 -2.59 7.19 -0.88
N CYS A 214 -3.20 7.56 -2.00
CA CYS A 214 -4.66 7.59 -2.13
C CYS A 214 -5.07 6.95 -3.47
N PRO A 215 -5.17 5.62 -3.53
CA PRO A 215 -5.52 4.91 -4.75
C PRO A 215 -6.93 5.25 -5.22
N MET A 216 -7.10 5.24 -6.54
CA MET A 216 -8.36 5.49 -7.21
C MET A 216 -8.52 4.52 -8.38
N ALA A 217 -9.70 3.90 -8.49
CA ALA A 217 -10.06 3.08 -9.65
C ALA A 217 -11.27 3.65 -10.39
N ARG A 218 -11.25 3.58 -11.71
CA ARG A 218 -12.37 3.94 -12.60
C ARG A 218 -12.40 3.00 -13.79
N THR A 219 -13.60 2.77 -14.31
CA THR A 219 -13.79 2.09 -15.59
C THR A 219 -14.22 3.08 -16.64
N VAL A 220 -13.53 3.10 -17.76
CA VAL A 220 -13.87 3.89 -18.94
C VAL A 220 -14.43 2.95 -20.01
N LEU A 221 -15.58 3.32 -20.57
CA LEU A 221 -16.20 2.65 -21.71
C LEU A 221 -15.95 3.50 -22.95
N LEU A 222 -15.32 2.93 -23.97
CA LEU A 222 -14.88 3.65 -25.15
C LEU A 222 -15.92 3.64 -26.26
N GLY A 223 -16.22 4.81 -26.82
CA GLY A 223 -17.14 4.99 -27.94
C GLY A 223 -18.57 4.61 -27.61
N ARG A 224 -19.13 3.62 -28.30
CA ARG A 224 -20.52 3.13 -28.10
C ARG A 224 -20.50 1.76 -27.46
N PRO A 225 -20.44 1.68 -26.13
CA PRO A 225 -20.44 0.41 -25.42
C PRO A 225 -21.81 -0.29 -25.50
N ASP A 226 -21.78 -1.61 -25.30
CA ASP A 226 -22.97 -2.44 -25.10
C ASP A 226 -23.80 -1.96 -23.92
N GLN A 227 -25.15 -1.95 -24.08
CA GLN A 227 -26.07 -1.49 -23.05
C GLN A 227 -25.93 -2.29 -21.74
N ASN A 228 -25.65 -3.60 -21.81
CA ASN A 228 -25.42 -4.42 -20.63
C ASN A 228 -24.20 -3.94 -19.79
N LYS A 229 -23.16 -3.44 -20.46
CA LYS A 229 -21.99 -2.85 -19.75
C LYS A 229 -22.38 -1.58 -19.02
N ILE A 230 -23.18 -0.71 -19.66
CA ILE A 230 -23.69 0.52 -19.07
C ILE A 230 -24.57 0.19 -17.85
N ASP A 231 -25.51 -0.74 -18.00
CA ASP A 231 -26.40 -1.14 -16.92
C ASP A 231 -25.63 -1.74 -15.74
N THR A 232 -24.64 -2.58 -16.02
CA THR A 232 -23.77 -3.16 -14.99
C THR A 232 -22.97 -2.08 -14.26
N MET A 233 -22.45 -1.09 -14.98
CA MET A 233 -21.77 0.06 -14.39
C MET A 233 -22.69 0.83 -13.43
N HIS A 234 -23.93 1.11 -13.79
CA HIS A 234 -24.89 1.78 -12.92
C HIS A 234 -25.20 0.97 -11.67
N LYS A 235 -25.44 -0.34 -11.79
CA LYS A 235 -25.69 -1.26 -10.67
C LYS A 235 -24.50 -1.33 -9.70
N THR A 236 -23.28 -1.43 -10.23
CA THR A 236 -22.07 -1.48 -9.40
C THR A 236 -21.79 -0.13 -8.74
N ASN A 237 -22.10 0.98 -9.40
CA ASN A 237 -21.97 2.32 -8.79
C ASN A 237 -22.99 2.50 -7.65
N GLU A 238 -24.23 2.03 -7.79
CA GLU A 238 -25.22 2.03 -6.71
C GLU A 238 -24.71 1.23 -5.49
N ALA A 239 -24.12 0.07 -5.71
CA ALA A 239 -23.51 -0.73 -4.65
C ALA A 239 -22.35 0.01 -3.97
N LEU A 240 -21.50 0.68 -4.74
CA LEU A 240 -20.39 1.49 -4.21
C LEU A 240 -20.94 2.62 -3.33
N GLN A 241 -21.96 3.35 -3.76
CA GLN A 241 -22.58 4.42 -2.97
C GLN A 241 -23.16 3.91 -1.66
N ALA A 242 -23.86 2.77 -1.67
CA ALA A 242 -24.36 2.14 -0.46
C ALA A 242 -23.25 1.78 0.53
N GLY A 243 -22.10 1.28 0.04
CA GLY A 243 -20.92 1.04 0.86
C GLY A 243 -20.34 2.32 1.47
N ILE A 244 -20.19 3.39 0.66
CA ILE A 244 -19.72 4.69 1.13
C ILE A 244 -20.65 5.28 2.20
N GLU A 245 -21.95 5.22 1.99
CA GLU A 245 -22.94 5.71 2.95
C GLU A 245 -22.96 4.93 4.27
N ALA A 246 -22.59 3.64 4.23
CA ALA A 246 -22.46 2.82 5.42
C ALA A 246 -21.16 3.09 6.20
N ALA A 247 -20.15 3.70 5.57
CA ALA A 247 -18.85 4.00 6.16
C ALA A 247 -18.92 5.20 7.11
N LYS A 248 -19.52 5.00 8.29
CA LYS A 248 -19.77 6.04 9.31
C LYS A 248 -19.14 5.64 10.65
N PRO A 249 -18.85 6.62 11.52
CA PRO A 249 -18.40 6.33 12.89
C PRO A 249 -19.33 5.35 13.61
N GLY A 250 -18.75 4.34 14.26
CA GLY A 250 -19.49 3.28 14.95
C GLY A 250 -19.88 2.09 14.07
N ARG A 251 -19.62 2.14 12.76
CA ARG A 251 -19.79 1.00 11.85
C ARG A 251 -18.50 0.22 11.70
N THR A 252 -18.66 -1.09 11.45
CA THR A 252 -17.54 -1.99 11.18
C THR A 252 -17.28 -2.07 9.67
N ALA A 253 -16.07 -2.54 9.28
CA ALA A 253 -15.77 -2.84 7.88
C ALA A 253 -16.76 -3.88 7.30
N ASN A 254 -17.25 -4.81 8.13
CA ASN A 254 -18.29 -5.76 7.72
C ASN A 254 -19.62 -5.07 7.40
N ASP A 255 -20.07 -4.07 8.17
CA ASP A 255 -21.27 -3.31 7.85
C ASP A 255 -21.20 -2.64 6.48
N VAL A 256 -20.04 -2.09 6.15
CA VAL A 256 -19.75 -1.47 4.84
C VAL A 256 -19.81 -2.52 3.73
N ALA A 257 -19.19 -3.67 3.93
CA ALA A 257 -19.20 -4.77 2.97
C ALA A 257 -20.61 -5.32 2.74
N GLN A 258 -21.38 -5.53 3.80
CA GLN A 258 -22.77 -6.01 3.71
C GLN A 258 -23.69 -5.02 2.98
N ALA A 259 -23.53 -3.71 3.21
CA ALA A 259 -24.29 -2.70 2.49
C ALA A 259 -24.03 -2.77 0.98
N PHE A 260 -22.77 -2.94 0.59
CA PHE A 260 -22.36 -3.10 -0.80
C PHE A 260 -22.91 -4.38 -1.43
N TRP A 261 -22.69 -5.53 -0.80
CA TRP A 261 -23.13 -6.83 -1.33
C TRP A 261 -24.64 -6.96 -1.46
N LYS A 262 -25.41 -6.42 -0.49
CA LYS A 262 -26.87 -6.41 -0.56
C LYS A 262 -27.41 -5.79 -1.85
N ILE A 263 -26.74 -4.77 -2.38
CA ILE A 263 -27.13 -4.16 -3.65
C ILE A 263 -26.79 -5.08 -4.82
N LEU A 264 -25.59 -5.66 -4.84
CA LEU A 264 -25.18 -6.58 -5.90
C LEU A 264 -26.06 -7.82 -5.95
N ASP A 265 -26.38 -8.41 -4.79
CA ASP A 265 -27.25 -9.59 -4.67
C ASP A 265 -28.64 -9.31 -5.26
N ARG A 266 -29.21 -8.12 -5.03
CA ARG A 266 -30.48 -7.69 -5.63
C ARG A 266 -30.44 -7.72 -7.16
N TYR A 267 -29.29 -7.50 -7.76
CA TYR A 267 -29.08 -7.52 -9.21
C TYR A 267 -28.53 -8.85 -9.72
N GLY A 268 -28.35 -9.86 -8.86
CA GLY A 268 -27.75 -11.14 -9.23
C GLY A 268 -26.30 -11.04 -9.67
N ILE A 269 -25.56 -10.03 -9.20
CA ILE A 269 -24.15 -9.84 -9.51
C ILE A 269 -23.31 -10.45 -8.40
N GLU A 270 -22.61 -11.53 -8.72
CA GLU A 270 -21.70 -12.20 -7.80
C GLU A 270 -20.35 -11.42 -7.71
N LYS A 271 -19.88 -11.20 -6.47
CA LYS A 271 -18.56 -10.65 -6.18
C LYS A 271 -17.98 -11.36 -4.96
N THR A 272 -16.98 -12.17 -5.18
CA THR A 272 -16.30 -12.97 -4.15
C THR A 272 -15.13 -12.27 -3.47
N SER A 273 -14.54 -11.26 -4.13
CA SER A 273 -13.41 -10.51 -3.58
C SER A 273 -13.85 -9.50 -2.51
N ARG A 274 -12.92 -9.14 -1.63
CA ARG A 274 -13.15 -8.09 -0.60
C ARG A 274 -13.69 -6.79 -1.20
N THR A 275 -14.49 -6.05 -0.42
CA THR A 275 -15.10 -4.78 -0.84
C THR A 275 -14.13 -3.61 -0.74
N GLY A 276 -13.16 -3.67 0.18
CA GLY A 276 -12.16 -2.63 0.39
C GLY A 276 -11.08 -3.08 1.36
N TYR A 277 -10.16 -2.17 1.66
CA TYR A 277 -9.04 -2.37 2.58
C TYR A 277 -8.51 -1.03 3.08
N SER A 278 -7.71 -1.06 4.16
CA SER A 278 -7.03 0.14 4.64
C SER A 278 -5.89 0.53 3.72
N ILE A 279 -5.63 1.82 3.63
CA ILE A 279 -4.55 2.43 2.86
C ILE A 279 -3.80 3.44 3.74
N GLY A 280 -2.61 3.81 3.35
CA GLY A 280 -1.79 4.79 4.04
C GLY A 280 -0.43 4.90 3.38
N ILE A 281 0.64 4.59 4.10
CA ILE A 281 1.97 4.38 3.51
C ILE A 281 1.94 3.12 2.63
N GLY A 282 1.21 2.09 3.03
CA GLY A 282 0.99 0.88 2.24
C GLY A 282 -0.06 1.08 1.16
N TYR A 283 0.20 0.45 -0.01
CA TYR A 283 -0.70 0.23 -1.12
C TYR A 283 -0.05 -0.82 -2.02
N PRO A 284 -0.63 -2.00 -2.20
CA PRO A 284 -1.89 -2.52 -1.63
C PRO A 284 -1.87 -2.59 -0.09
N PRO A 285 -2.86 -3.23 0.52
CA PRO A 285 -3.32 -2.97 1.89
C PRO A 285 -2.25 -2.69 2.93
N ASP A 286 -2.55 -1.73 3.77
CA ASP A 286 -1.72 -1.34 4.90
C ASP A 286 -2.16 -2.09 6.17
#